data_8133734b57771c92dcf2222f3c351278
#
_entry.id   8133734b57771c92dcf2222f3c351278
#
_cell.length_a   1.000
_cell.length_b   1.000
_cell.length_c   1.000
_cell.angle_alpha   90.00
_cell.angle_beta   90.00
_cell.angle_gamma   90.00
#
_symmetry.space_group_name_H-M   'P 1'
#
loop_
_entity.id
_entity.type
_entity.pdbx_description
1 polymer ?
#
loop_
_entity_poly.entity_id
_entity_poly.type
_entity_poly.pdbx_seq_one_letter_code
_entity_poly.pdbx_strand_id
1 'polypeptide(L)'
;KSYKFYTNPSSQPTALKFKLQKEQKIIKKVVKQMQSKALISYLMYEDGEIVIDQLSPPERFGDLINNDTMIYSMSLGKSLGGYLIGHAICKGYINSLSSSLADWPIVQGTLLETATVQEVINASLGDQKYVRDNILSSGRDVGDANIESIAKIELANSNAAKKRFSYGQLPANVAMNYISFKTGHKFSSFINNVLKDHVGLAGRLEFNGIGDESKGVIQANFKATRYDTLRIGIAILNDWNSDTCIGNYLKDVYANSISKGQYKGFGDDISKSYAGFFHTNWPGIRDTVMGMGGYGGIALLINFDDNRIVYTHAVHSNYNYKSLVLKAIDKGK
;
A
#
# COMPACT_ATOMS: atom_id res chain seq x y z
N LYS A 1 13.56 -1.51 23.86
CA LYS A 1 14.26 -1.41 22.56
C LYS A 1 13.21 -1.19 21.49
N SER A 2 13.27 -0.06 20.79
CA SER A 2 12.48 0.12 19.57
C SER A 2 13.18 -0.60 18.44
N TYR A 3 12.50 -1.55 17.80
CA TYR A 3 12.97 -2.17 16.57
C TYR A 3 12.29 -1.44 15.42
N LYS A 4 13.07 -0.88 14.54
CA LYS A 4 12.57 -0.36 13.26
C LYS A 4 12.87 -1.40 12.19
N PHE A 5 11.84 -1.78 11.45
CA PHE A 5 11.97 -2.68 10.31
C PHE A 5 12.24 -1.83 9.07
N TYR A 6 13.41 -1.97 8.48
CA TYR A 6 13.84 -1.10 7.40
C TYR A 6 14.64 -1.82 6.32
N THR A 7 14.69 -1.21 5.16
CA THR A 7 15.55 -1.62 4.06
C THR A 7 16.83 -0.78 4.02
N ASN A 8 17.90 -1.38 3.57
CA ASN A 8 19.10 -0.64 3.16
C ASN A 8 18.93 -0.11 1.73
N PRO A 9 19.59 0.97 1.36
CA PRO A 9 19.65 1.42 -0.03
C PRO A 9 20.19 0.33 -0.95
N SER A 10 19.65 0.25 -2.17
CA SER A 10 20.19 -0.62 -3.21
C SER A 10 21.55 -0.09 -3.69
N SER A 11 22.47 -0.99 -3.97
CA SER A 11 23.73 -0.64 -4.65
C SER A 11 23.51 -0.30 -6.13
N GLN A 12 22.38 -0.73 -6.70
CA GLN A 12 21.96 -0.46 -8.08
C GLN A 12 20.48 -0.07 -8.09
N PRO A 13 20.15 1.14 -7.62
CA PRO A 13 18.76 1.57 -7.59
C PRO A 13 18.16 1.63 -9.00
N THR A 14 16.87 1.35 -9.09
CA THR A 14 16.14 1.49 -10.34
C THR A 14 16.26 2.93 -10.84
N ALA A 15 16.86 3.10 -12.02
CA ALA A 15 17.07 4.40 -12.62
C ALA A 15 15.73 5.06 -12.95
N LEU A 16 15.61 6.35 -12.64
CA LEU A 16 14.51 7.19 -13.04
C LEU A 16 14.92 8.02 -14.24
N LYS A 17 14.19 7.89 -15.34
CA LYS A 17 14.38 8.68 -16.54
C LYS A 17 13.34 9.79 -16.57
N PHE A 18 13.73 10.95 -17.04
CA PHE A 18 12.88 12.14 -17.05
C PHE A 18 12.69 12.63 -18.49
N LYS A 19 11.43 12.89 -18.86
CA LYS A 19 11.05 13.58 -20.07
C LYS A 19 9.96 14.61 -19.72
N LEU A 20 10.37 15.62 -18.99
CA LEU A 20 9.49 16.67 -18.51
C LEU A 20 8.93 17.48 -19.69
N GLN A 21 7.87 18.25 -19.46
CA GLN A 21 7.12 19.08 -20.43
C GLN A 21 6.06 18.32 -21.25
N LYS A 22 5.92 17.01 -21.13
CA LYS A 22 4.68 16.36 -21.55
C LYS A 22 3.52 16.81 -20.67
N GLU A 23 2.30 16.66 -21.17
CA GLU A 23 1.07 16.90 -20.37
C GLU A 23 0.93 18.33 -19.79
N GLN A 24 1.26 19.34 -20.60
CA GLN A 24 1.28 20.75 -20.17
C GLN A 24 -0.03 21.23 -19.49
N LYS A 25 -1.18 20.70 -19.92
CA LYS A 25 -2.48 21.03 -19.31
C LYS A 25 -2.58 20.53 -17.87
N ILE A 26 -2.05 19.33 -17.60
CA ILE A 26 -2.02 18.77 -16.24
C ILE A 26 -1.02 19.51 -15.39
N ILE A 27 0.20 19.77 -15.91
CA ILE A 27 1.24 20.52 -15.20
C ILE A 27 0.70 21.87 -14.70
N LYS A 28 0.04 22.63 -15.56
CA LYS A 28 -0.55 23.95 -15.19
C LYS A 28 -1.55 23.82 -14.03
N LYS A 29 -2.40 22.78 -14.06
CA LYS A 29 -3.35 22.51 -12.97
C LYS A 29 -2.63 22.12 -11.67
N VAL A 30 -1.62 21.26 -11.76
CA VAL A 30 -0.83 20.82 -10.61
C VAL A 30 -0.15 22.00 -9.95
N VAL A 31 0.58 22.82 -10.71
CA VAL A 31 1.28 24.01 -10.19
C VAL A 31 0.29 24.96 -9.50
N LYS A 32 -0.87 25.22 -10.10
CA LYS A 32 -1.91 26.05 -9.50
C LYS A 32 -2.41 25.48 -8.16
N GLN A 33 -2.60 24.15 -8.07
CA GLN A 33 -3.05 23.50 -6.83
C GLN A 33 -1.96 23.55 -5.75
N MET A 34 -0.69 23.39 -6.12
CA MET A 34 0.43 23.44 -5.17
C MET A 34 0.65 24.81 -4.54
N GLN A 35 0.20 25.87 -5.15
CA GLN A 35 0.36 27.21 -4.59
C GLN A 35 -0.56 27.50 -3.40
N SER A 36 -1.72 26.85 -3.33
CA SER A 36 -2.77 27.24 -2.37
C SER A 36 -3.54 26.07 -1.75
N LYS A 37 -3.27 24.84 -2.17
CA LYS A 37 -3.99 23.64 -1.71
C LYS A 37 -3.07 22.69 -0.94
N ALA A 38 -3.63 21.61 -0.46
CA ALA A 38 -2.94 20.63 0.38
C ALA A 38 -1.90 19.78 -0.37
N LEU A 39 -1.88 19.81 -1.70
CA LEU A 39 -0.98 19.02 -2.54
C LEU A 39 0.48 19.46 -2.35
N ILE A 40 1.36 18.52 -2.04
CA ILE A 40 2.79 18.78 -1.80
C ILE A 40 3.71 18.13 -2.81
N SER A 41 3.31 17.00 -3.40
CA SER A 41 4.09 16.28 -4.41
C SER A 41 3.18 15.70 -5.47
N TYR A 42 3.57 15.80 -6.72
CA TYR A 42 2.88 15.20 -7.86
C TYR A 42 3.89 14.61 -8.83
N LEU A 43 3.79 13.32 -9.08
CA LEU A 43 4.59 12.61 -10.06
C LEU A 43 3.66 11.89 -11.05
N MET A 44 3.97 12.03 -12.34
CA MET A 44 3.38 11.20 -13.38
C MET A 44 4.49 10.47 -14.12
N TYR A 45 4.34 9.16 -14.21
CA TYR A 45 5.22 8.27 -14.95
C TYR A 45 4.45 7.66 -16.11
N GLU A 46 5.05 7.64 -17.28
CA GLU A 46 4.44 7.11 -18.50
C GLU A 46 5.50 6.50 -19.40
N ASP A 47 5.25 5.29 -19.87
CA ASP A 47 6.11 4.59 -20.84
C ASP A 47 7.60 4.61 -20.48
N GLY A 48 7.93 4.39 -19.21
CA GLY A 48 9.32 4.31 -18.75
C GLY A 48 9.94 5.62 -18.29
N GLU A 49 9.22 6.73 -18.34
CA GLU A 49 9.75 8.06 -18.04
C GLU A 49 8.86 8.84 -17.06
N ILE A 50 9.46 9.64 -16.19
CA ILE A 50 8.75 10.65 -15.40
C ILE A 50 8.46 11.84 -16.33
N VAL A 51 7.18 12.09 -16.57
CA VAL A 51 6.71 13.16 -17.46
C VAL A 51 6.22 14.40 -16.72
N ILE A 52 5.83 14.24 -15.44
CA ILE A 52 5.54 15.34 -14.52
C ILE A 52 6.27 15.10 -13.22
N ASP A 53 6.97 16.09 -12.75
CA ASP A 53 7.64 16.10 -11.45
C ASP A 53 7.47 17.49 -10.83
N GLN A 54 6.54 17.59 -9.88
CA GLN A 54 6.24 18.81 -9.18
C GLN A 54 6.30 18.61 -7.68
N LEU A 55 6.92 19.56 -7.00
CA LEU A 55 7.02 19.62 -5.56
C LEU A 55 6.52 20.99 -5.09
N SER A 56 5.90 21.01 -3.91
CA SER A 56 5.42 22.27 -3.31
C SER A 56 6.55 23.29 -3.22
N PRO A 57 6.32 24.57 -3.60
CA PRO A 57 7.37 25.56 -3.64
C PRO A 57 7.91 25.85 -2.23
N PRO A 58 9.21 26.22 -2.10
CA PRO A 58 9.87 26.47 -0.81
C PRO A 58 9.18 27.53 0.06
N GLU A 59 8.48 28.48 -0.57
CA GLU A 59 7.74 29.55 0.13
C GLU A 59 6.64 29.02 1.05
N ARG A 60 6.19 27.77 0.83
CA ARG A 60 5.13 27.16 1.64
C ARG A 60 5.64 26.39 2.84
N PHE A 61 6.65 25.57 2.64
CA PHE A 61 7.14 24.62 3.65
C PHE A 61 8.64 24.72 3.90
N GLY A 62 9.33 25.64 3.22
CA GLY A 62 10.78 25.78 3.32
C GLY A 62 11.50 24.50 2.91
N ASP A 63 12.59 24.20 3.61
CA ASP A 63 13.40 23.01 3.36
C ASP A 63 12.80 21.73 3.98
N LEU A 64 11.64 21.81 4.64
CA LEU A 64 10.97 20.64 5.24
C LEU A 64 10.48 19.65 4.18
N ILE A 65 10.21 20.10 2.98
CA ILE A 65 9.72 19.30 1.86
C ILE A 65 10.71 19.39 0.70
N ASN A 66 11.44 18.31 0.47
CA ASN A 66 12.37 18.15 -0.65
C ASN A 66 12.39 16.70 -1.11
N ASN A 67 13.24 16.36 -2.07
CA ASN A 67 13.33 15.00 -2.63
C ASN A 67 13.84 13.94 -1.63
N ASP A 68 14.53 14.36 -0.57
CA ASP A 68 15.07 13.47 0.46
C ASP A 68 14.14 13.34 1.68
N THR A 69 13.04 14.09 1.70
CA THR A 69 12.07 14.02 2.80
C THR A 69 11.43 12.65 2.89
N MET A 70 11.54 12.03 4.05
CA MET A 70 10.87 10.77 4.36
C MET A 70 9.40 11.03 4.69
N ILE A 71 8.51 10.58 3.81
CA ILE A 71 7.08 10.86 3.88
C ILE A 71 6.33 9.60 4.35
N TYR A 72 5.34 9.78 5.22
CA TYR A 72 4.47 8.70 5.65
C TYR A 72 3.52 8.24 4.55
N SER A 73 3.44 6.94 4.36
CA SER A 73 2.54 6.31 3.37
C SER A 73 1.08 6.34 3.77
N MET A 74 0.79 6.47 5.06
CA MET A 74 -0.54 6.18 5.60
C MET A 74 -1.05 4.81 5.09
N SER A 75 -2.31 4.70 4.77
CA SER A 75 -2.90 3.44 4.30
C SER A 75 -2.42 2.95 2.93
N LEU A 76 -1.67 3.76 2.18
CA LEU A 76 -0.98 3.31 0.97
C LEU A 76 -0.05 2.12 1.27
N GLY A 77 0.52 2.09 2.48
CA GLY A 77 1.34 0.96 2.94
C GLY A 77 0.62 -0.39 2.99
N LYS A 78 -0.72 -0.42 3.09
CA LYS A 78 -1.48 -1.68 3.03
C LYS A 78 -1.29 -2.37 1.69
N SER A 79 -1.35 -1.61 0.60
CA SER A 79 -1.13 -2.14 -0.75
C SER A 79 0.28 -2.71 -0.93
N LEU A 80 1.28 -2.07 -0.33
CA LEU A 80 2.62 -2.64 -0.28
C LEU A 80 2.63 -3.98 0.45
N GLY A 81 1.87 -4.12 1.54
CA GLY A 81 1.67 -5.40 2.22
C GLY A 81 1.10 -6.48 1.30
N GLY A 82 0.12 -6.14 0.48
CA GLY A 82 -0.43 -7.05 -0.53
C GLY A 82 0.60 -7.49 -1.57
N TYR A 83 1.42 -6.56 -2.04
CA TYR A 83 2.54 -6.85 -2.94
C TYR A 83 3.59 -7.76 -2.29
N LEU A 84 3.93 -7.52 -1.02
CA LEU A 84 4.85 -8.35 -0.25
C LEU A 84 4.32 -9.77 -0.04
N ILE A 85 3.01 -9.96 0.16
CA ILE A 85 2.39 -11.30 0.20
C ILE A 85 2.65 -12.06 -1.10
N GLY A 86 2.52 -11.41 -2.25
CA GLY A 86 2.84 -12.02 -3.54
C GLY A 86 4.27 -12.51 -3.63
N HIS A 87 5.21 -11.69 -3.18
CA HIS A 87 6.63 -12.11 -3.11
C HIS A 87 6.85 -13.25 -2.13
N ALA A 88 6.15 -13.27 -0.99
CA ALA A 88 6.26 -14.36 -0.03
C ALA A 88 5.73 -15.69 -0.62
N ILE A 89 4.67 -15.64 -1.42
CA ILE A 89 4.15 -16.80 -2.17
C ILE A 89 5.17 -17.24 -3.22
N CYS A 90 5.65 -16.32 -4.03
CA CYS A 90 6.59 -16.64 -5.13
C CYS A 90 7.95 -17.16 -4.63
N LYS A 91 8.34 -16.83 -3.42
CA LYS A 91 9.56 -17.35 -2.77
C LYS A 91 9.31 -18.64 -1.97
N GLY A 92 8.09 -19.16 -1.94
CA GLY A 92 7.75 -20.41 -1.27
C GLY A 92 7.58 -20.31 0.25
N TYR A 93 7.54 -19.12 0.83
CA TYR A 93 7.25 -18.93 2.26
C TYR A 93 5.78 -19.16 2.57
N ILE A 94 4.89 -18.79 1.69
CA ILE A 94 3.45 -19.02 1.75
C ILE A 94 3.06 -19.86 0.55
N ASN A 95 2.25 -20.91 0.75
CA ASN A 95 1.95 -21.84 -0.34
C ASN A 95 1.07 -21.21 -1.42
N SER A 96 -0.01 -20.51 -1.04
CA SER A 96 -0.96 -19.91 -1.99
C SER A 96 -1.89 -18.91 -1.30
N LEU A 97 -2.68 -18.22 -2.11
CA LEU A 97 -3.76 -17.35 -1.62
C LEU A 97 -4.85 -18.10 -0.84
N SER A 98 -5.05 -19.39 -1.11
CA SER A 98 -6.02 -20.23 -0.41
C SER A 98 -5.51 -20.83 0.90
N SER A 99 -4.23 -20.65 1.23
CA SER A 99 -3.67 -21.13 2.50
C SER A 99 -4.34 -20.41 3.68
N SER A 100 -4.69 -21.17 4.72
CA SER A 100 -5.17 -20.61 5.99
C SER A 100 -3.99 -20.16 6.86
N LEU A 101 -4.27 -19.34 7.88
CA LEU A 101 -3.29 -18.93 8.88
C LEU A 101 -3.18 -19.92 10.04
N ALA A 102 -3.73 -21.14 9.91
CA ALA A 102 -3.81 -22.14 10.98
C ALA A 102 -2.45 -22.60 11.51
N ASP A 103 -1.39 -22.45 10.72
CA ASP A 103 -0.02 -22.76 11.13
C ASP A 103 0.62 -21.69 12.02
N TRP A 104 -0.05 -20.55 12.23
CA TRP A 104 0.46 -19.44 13.03
C TRP A 104 -0.03 -19.53 14.49
N PRO A 105 0.85 -19.89 15.45
CA PRO A 105 0.41 -20.22 16.82
C PRO A 105 -0.33 -19.09 17.54
N ILE A 106 0.06 -17.83 17.31
CA ILE A 106 -0.52 -16.69 18.04
C ILE A 106 -1.97 -16.36 17.65
N VAL A 107 -2.48 -16.91 16.55
CA VAL A 107 -3.86 -16.68 16.11
C VAL A 107 -4.80 -17.86 16.38
N GLN A 108 -4.29 -18.94 16.95
CA GLN A 108 -5.10 -20.12 17.28
C GLN A 108 -6.22 -19.77 18.26
N GLY A 109 -7.38 -20.38 18.05
CA GLY A 109 -8.58 -20.09 18.85
C GLY A 109 -9.23 -18.73 18.52
N THR A 110 -8.87 -18.09 17.43
CA THR A 110 -9.46 -16.85 16.95
C THR A 110 -10.03 -17.02 15.54
N LEU A 111 -10.82 -16.04 15.10
CA LEU A 111 -11.32 -15.98 13.72
C LEU A 111 -10.19 -15.96 12.67
N LEU A 112 -8.99 -15.58 13.04
CA LEU A 112 -7.84 -15.53 12.11
C LEU A 112 -7.30 -16.93 11.78
N GLU A 113 -7.46 -17.91 12.65
CA GLU A 113 -6.97 -19.27 12.44
C GLU A 113 -7.50 -19.88 11.14
N THR A 114 -8.76 -19.66 10.83
CA THR A 114 -9.43 -20.19 9.64
C THR A 114 -9.44 -19.24 8.45
N ALA A 115 -8.92 -18.03 8.63
CA ALA A 115 -8.84 -17.05 7.55
C ALA A 115 -7.83 -17.49 6.49
N THR A 116 -8.18 -17.31 5.23
CA THR A 116 -7.23 -17.51 4.13
C THR A 116 -6.40 -16.25 3.87
N VAL A 117 -5.24 -16.44 3.28
CA VAL A 117 -4.39 -15.32 2.86
C VAL A 117 -5.16 -14.34 1.94
N GLN A 118 -5.98 -14.86 1.03
CA GLN A 118 -6.83 -14.04 0.17
C GLN A 118 -7.84 -13.22 0.96
N GLU A 119 -8.49 -13.79 1.97
CA GLU A 119 -9.40 -13.06 2.83
C GLU A 119 -8.70 -11.95 3.62
N VAL A 120 -7.47 -12.21 4.06
CA VAL A 120 -6.64 -11.19 4.72
C VAL A 120 -6.39 -10.02 3.79
N ILE A 121 -5.85 -10.27 2.59
CA ILE A 121 -5.47 -9.19 1.67
C ILE A 121 -6.66 -8.49 1.00
N ASN A 122 -7.83 -9.12 1.00
CA ASN A 122 -9.07 -8.50 0.54
C ASN A 122 -9.83 -7.78 1.68
N ALA A 123 -9.26 -7.72 2.88
CA ALA A 123 -9.92 -7.15 4.06
C ALA A 123 -11.33 -7.71 4.28
N SER A 124 -11.46 -9.04 4.20
CA SER A 124 -12.74 -9.77 4.31
C SER A 124 -12.68 -10.89 5.37
N LEU A 125 -12.13 -10.58 6.53
CA LEU A 125 -11.90 -11.54 7.62
C LEU A 125 -13.17 -11.93 8.37
N GLY A 126 -14.25 -11.16 8.27
CA GLY A 126 -15.42 -11.34 9.13
C GLY A 126 -15.22 -10.84 10.56
N ASP A 127 -14.37 -9.84 10.74
CA ASP A 127 -13.96 -9.26 12.02
C ASP A 127 -14.81 -8.07 12.49
N GLN A 128 -15.85 -7.67 11.73
CA GLN A 128 -16.63 -6.47 11.96
C GLN A 128 -17.32 -6.39 13.32
N LYS A 129 -17.50 -7.52 14.01
CA LYS A 129 -18.07 -7.56 15.36
C LYS A 129 -17.08 -7.21 16.45
N TYR A 130 -15.80 -7.40 16.18
CA TYR A 130 -14.73 -7.33 17.16
C TYR A 130 -13.90 -6.06 17.01
N VAL A 131 -13.78 -5.58 15.81
CA VAL A 131 -12.95 -4.41 15.45
C VAL A 131 -13.86 -3.20 15.23
N ARG A 132 -14.65 -2.84 16.24
CA ARG A 132 -15.62 -1.74 16.07
C ARG A 132 -15.01 -0.37 16.09
N ASP A 133 -14.16 -0.09 17.06
CA ASP A 133 -13.67 1.27 17.28
C ASP A 133 -12.23 1.32 17.73
N ASN A 134 -11.51 0.26 17.35
CA ASN A 134 -10.35 0.64 16.93
C ASN A 134 -9.14 1.12 17.66
N ILE A 135 -8.83 0.50 18.71
CA ILE A 135 -7.43 0.41 19.16
C ILE A 135 -6.57 0.03 17.96
N LEU A 136 -7.06 -0.90 17.13
CA LEU A 136 -6.38 -1.46 15.98
C LEU A 136 -6.47 -0.63 14.70
N SER A 137 -7.50 0.16 14.55
CA SER A 137 -7.69 1.01 13.38
C SER A 137 -7.29 2.46 13.63
N SER A 138 -7.32 2.93 14.88
CA SER A 138 -6.98 4.33 15.19
C SER A 138 -5.52 4.55 15.54
N GLY A 139 -4.75 3.48 15.77
CA GLY A 139 -3.34 3.60 16.17
C GLY A 139 -3.11 4.26 17.52
N ARG A 140 -4.14 4.43 18.36
CA ARG A 140 -4.01 5.14 19.62
C ARG A 140 -3.11 4.44 20.64
N ASP A 141 -3.05 3.11 20.59
CA ASP A 141 -2.21 2.31 21.47
C ASP A 141 -1.22 1.45 20.70
N VAL A 142 -0.66 2.02 19.67
CA VAL A 142 0.27 1.36 18.75
C VAL A 142 1.50 0.78 19.47
N GLY A 143 1.91 1.37 20.57
CA GLY A 143 3.06 0.88 21.34
C GLY A 143 2.85 -0.50 21.96
N ASP A 144 1.61 -0.80 22.36
CA ASP A 144 1.26 -2.05 23.04
C ASP A 144 0.40 -2.99 22.18
N ALA A 145 -0.19 -2.48 21.09
CA ALA A 145 -1.02 -3.27 20.21
C ALA A 145 -0.16 -4.12 19.26
N ASN A 146 -0.07 -5.40 19.55
CA ASN A 146 0.53 -6.41 18.68
C ASN A 146 -0.47 -7.52 18.39
N ILE A 147 -0.22 -8.33 17.36
CA ILE A 147 -1.17 -9.38 16.95
C ILE A 147 -1.42 -10.38 18.08
N GLU A 148 -0.39 -10.71 18.85
CA GLU A 148 -0.53 -11.63 19.99
C GLU A 148 -1.50 -11.07 21.05
N SER A 149 -1.36 -9.83 21.46
CA SER A 149 -2.24 -9.22 22.46
C SER A 149 -3.68 -9.07 21.93
N ILE A 150 -3.83 -8.71 20.69
CA ILE A 150 -5.12 -8.62 20.00
C ILE A 150 -5.81 -9.98 19.97
N ALA A 151 -5.10 -11.01 19.58
CA ALA A 151 -5.63 -12.37 19.54
C ALA A 151 -6.08 -12.85 20.93
N LYS A 152 -5.31 -12.55 21.97
CA LYS A 152 -5.63 -12.98 23.34
C LYS A 152 -6.76 -12.17 24.00
N ILE A 153 -6.89 -10.89 23.68
CA ILE A 153 -7.82 -9.99 24.39
C ILE A 153 -9.09 -9.77 23.57
N GLU A 154 -8.92 -9.32 22.30
CA GLU A 154 -10.06 -8.89 21.47
C GLU A 154 -10.69 -10.05 20.69
N LEU A 155 -9.89 -10.99 20.26
CA LEU A 155 -10.31 -12.06 19.36
C LEU A 155 -10.37 -13.43 20.02
N ALA A 156 -10.11 -13.56 21.32
CA ALA A 156 -10.16 -14.85 22.02
C ALA A 156 -11.52 -15.52 21.84
N ASN A 157 -11.52 -16.78 21.39
CA ASN A 157 -12.74 -17.56 21.09
C ASN A 157 -13.69 -16.88 20.09
N SER A 158 -13.17 -16.01 19.23
CA SER A 158 -13.97 -15.35 18.21
C SER A 158 -14.26 -16.25 17.02
N ASN A 159 -15.42 -16.03 16.40
CA ASN A 159 -15.81 -16.65 15.15
C ASN A 159 -16.03 -15.60 14.09
N ALA A 160 -15.62 -15.88 12.86
CA ALA A 160 -15.82 -14.98 11.75
C ALA A 160 -17.33 -14.70 11.54
N ALA A 161 -17.66 -13.44 11.38
CA ALA A 161 -18.96 -13.00 10.87
C ALA A 161 -19.04 -13.24 9.36
N LYS A 162 -20.08 -12.74 8.69
CA LYS A 162 -20.16 -12.80 7.23
C LYS A 162 -18.90 -12.20 6.61
N LYS A 163 -18.19 -12.99 5.83
CA LYS A 163 -16.97 -12.57 5.14
C LYS A 163 -17.34 -11.61 4.00
N ARG A 164 -17.08 -10.35 4.22
CA ARG A 164 -17.31 -9.26 3.27
C ARG A 164 -16.26 -8.19 3.50
N PHE A 165 -16.08 -7.31 2.53
CA PHE A 165 -15.17 -6.17 2.69
C PHE A 165 -15.50 -5.38 3.96
N SER A 166 -14.49 -5.21 4.80
CA SER A 166 -14.53 -4.40 6.01
C SER A 166 -13.17 -3.72 6.17
N TYR A 167 -13.12 -2.45 5.82
CA TYR A 167 -11.87 -1.70 5.86
C TYR A 167 -11.37 -1.51 7.29
N GLY A 168 -10.09 -1.78 7.50
CA GLY A 168 -9.45 -1.62 8.80
C GLY A 168 -7.94 -1.78 8.73
N GLN A 169 -7.27 -1.54 9.85
CA GLN A 169 -5.82 -1.71 9.98
C GLN A 169 -5.43 -3.16 10.26
N LEU A 170 -6.27 -3.90 10.96
CA LEU A 170 -5.99 -5.27 11.38
C LEU A 170 -5.60 -6.20 10.22
N PRO A 171 -6.35 -6.30 9.12
CA PRO A 171 -5.98 -7.21 8.04
C PRO A 171 -4.58 -6.96 7.48
N ALA A 172 -4.21 -5.69 7.32
CA ALA A 172 -2.91 -5.34 6.78
C ALA A 172 -1.77 -5.65 7.75
N ASN A 173 -1.96 -5.39 9.05
CA ASN A 173 -0.98 -5.77 10.06
C ASN A 173 -0.87 -7.30 10.19
N VAL A 174 -1.97 -8.03 10.07
CA VAL A 174 -1.97 -9.50 10.01
C VAL A 174 -1.12 -9.98 8.84
N ALA A 175 -1.30 -9.42 7.65
CA ALA A 175 -0.51 -9.80 6.47
C ALA A 175 1.00 -9.60 6.70
N MET A 176 1.42 -8.44 7.21
CA MET A 176 2.82 -8.13 7.46
C MET A 176 3.44 -9.08 8.48
N ASN A 177 2.74 -9.38 9.55
CA ASN A 177 3.24 -10.23 10.62
C ASN A 177 3.15 -11.72 10.29
N TYR A 178 2.22 -12.12 9.42
CA TYR A 178 2.22 -13.47 8.87
C TYR A 178 3.43 -13.72 7.97
N ILE A 179 3.83 -12.74 7.14
CA ILE A 179 5.10 -12.81 6.40
C ILE A 179 6.27 -12.97 7.38
N SER A 180 6.31 -12.17 8.44
CA SER A 180 7.37 -12.29 9.46
C SER A 180 7.43 -13.69 10.06
N PHE A 181 6.29 -14.24 10.46
CA PHE A 181 6.22 -15.61 10.97
C PHE A 181 6.72 -16.63 9.94
N LYS A 182 6.24 -16.57 8.71
CA LYS A 182 6.63 -17.50 7.63
C LYS A 182 8.09 -17.42 7.23
N THR A 183 8.72 -16.27 7.45
CA THR A 183 10.16 -16.08 7.21
C THR A 183 11.03 -16.36 8.44
N GLY A 184 10.45 -16.93 9.51
CA GLY A 184 11.15 -17.23 10.75
C GLY A 184 11.59 -15.97 11.52
N HIS A 185 10.73 -14.95 11.54
CA HIS A 185 10.98 -13.65 12.16
C HIS A 185 12.22 -12.93 11.60
N LYS A 186 12.37 -13.02 10.28
CA LYS A 186 13.43 -12.34 9.51
C LYS A 186 12.84 -11.33 8.52
N PHE A 187 11.87 -10.56 9.00
CA PHE A 187 11.13 -9.63 8.15
C PHE A 187 12.04 -8.61 7.46
N SER A 188 13.02 -8.04 8.18
CA SER A 188 13.97 -7.09 7.58
C SER A 188 14.79 -7.71 6.45
N SER A 189 15.21 -8.96 6.57
CA SER A 189 15.90 -9.68 5.48
C SER A 189 14.99 -9.89 4.28
N PHE A 190 13.74 -10.26 4.53
CA PHE A 190 12.75 -10.44 3.48
C PHE A 190 12.47 -9.16 2.71
N ILE A 191 12.22 -8.04 3.40
CA ILE A 191 11.95 -6.76 2.72
C ILE A 191 13.19 -6.20 2.01
N ASN A 192 14.40 -6.45 2.50
CA ASN A 192 15.63 -6.11 1.76
C ASN A 192 15.69 -6.89 0.44
N ASN A 193 15.39 -8.18 0.44
CA ASN A 193 15.36 -8.97 -0.78
C ASN A 193 14.34 -8.44 -1.79
N VAL A 194 13.15 -8.04 -1.34
CA VAL A 194 12.10 -7.54 -2.24
C VAL A 194 12.32 -6.06 -2.59
N LEU A 195 12.44 -5.20 -1.60
CA LEU A 195 12.41 -3.74 -1.83
C LEU A 195 13.77 -3.18 -2.22
N LYS A 196 14.85 -3.66 -1.61
CA LYS A 196 16.22 -3.24 -1.98
C LYS A 196 16.64 -3.90 -3.30
N ASP A 197 16.50 -5.22 -3.42
CA ASP A 197 17.10 -5.98 -4.53
C ASP A 197 16.17 -6.04 -5.75
N HIS A 198 14.86 -6.30 -5.59
CA HIS A 198 13.92 -6.42 -6.70
C HIS A 198 13.35 -5.06 -7.13
N VAL A 199 12.83 -4.27 -6.18
CA VAL A 199 12.28 -2.93 -6.49
C VAL A 199 13.39 -1.92 -6.79
N GLY A 200 14.53 -2.05 -6.15
CA GLY A 200 15.69 -1.17 -6.35
C GLY A 200 15.50 0.21 -5.73
N LEU A 201 15.11 0.28 -4.45
CA LEU A 201 14.99 1.54 -3.73
C LEU A 201 16.36 2.23 -3.61
N ALA A 202 16.39 3.53 -3.87
CA ALA A 202 17.61 4.33 -3.77
C ALA A 202 17.93 4.72 -2.32
N GLY A 203 16.91 4.88 -1.49
CA GLY A 203 17.02 5.22 -0.09
C GLY A 203 16.48 4.14 0.84
N ARG A 204 16.36 4.49 2.10
CA ARG A 204 15.81 3.66 3.14
C ARG A 204 14.28 3.73 3.13
N LEU A 205 13.62 2.59 3.26
CA LEU A 205 12.20 2.51 3.60
C LEU A 205 12.07 1.94 5.01
N GLU A 206 11.21 2.50 5.83
CA GLU A 206 11.00 2.08 7.21
C GLU A 206 9.53 1.72 7.45
N PHE A 207 9.28 0.53 8.00
CA PHE A 207 7.99 0.17 8.58
C PHE A 207 7.96 0.49 10.08
N ASN A 208 6.79 0.89 10.56
CA ASN A 208 6.59 1.06 12.00
C ASN A 208 6.49 -0.30 12.69
N GLY A 209 7.04 -0.37 13.90
CA GLY A 209 6.98 -1.54 14.76
C GLY A 209 7.89 -1.37 15.97
N ILE A 210 7.37 -1.69 17.15
CA ILE A 210 8.10 -1.60 18.41
C ILE A 210 7.91 -2.90 19.18
N GLY A 211 8.99 -3.48 19.68
CA GLY A 211 8.96 -4.69 20.50
C GLY A 211 9.49 -5.93 19.82
N ASP A 212 9.03 -7.08 20.28
CA ASP A 212 9.44 -8.39 19.80
C ASP A 212 8.69 -8.74 18.51
N GLU A 213 9.44 -8.97 17.43
CA GLU A 213 8.89 -9.33 16.12
C GLU A 213 7.96 -10.56 16.18
N SER A 214 8.30 -11.54 17.04
CA SER A 214 7.50 -12.77 17.17
C SER A 214 6.09 -12.55 17.70
N LYS A 215 5.84 -11.39 18.34
CA LYS A 215 4.52 -11.00 18.85
C LYS A 215 3.62 -10.31 17.83
N GLY A 216 4.12 -10.08 16.63
CA GLY A 216 3.34 -9.45 15.57
C GLY A 216 3.23 -7.94 15.72
N VAL A 217 4.36 -7.25 15.84
CA VAL A 217 4.44 -5.80 16.11
C VAL A 217 4.54 -4.92 14.85
N ILE A 218 4.67 -5.53 13.66
CA ILE A 218 4.89 -4.80 12.41
C ILE A 218 3.59 -4.17 11.94
N GLN A 219 3.63 -2.89 11.60
CA GLN A 219 2.51 -2.15 11.03
C GLN A 219 2.69 -1.91 9.54
N ALA A 220 1.57 -1.95 8.80
CA ALA A 220 1.57 -1.83 7.35
C ALA A 220 1.67 -0.40 6.82
N ASN A 221 2.20 0.53 7.59
CA ASN A 221 2.53 1.87 7.14
C ASN A 221 4.04 2.06 7.13
N PHE A 222 4.52 2.82 6.18
CA PHE A 222 5.94 3.03 6.01
C PHE A 222 6.29 4.50 5.79
N LYS A 223 7.57 4.79 5.89
CA LYS A 223 8.18 6.04 5.45
C LYS A 223 9.15 5.77 4.31
N ALA A 224 9.09 6.57 3.28
CA ALA A 224 10.04 6.55 2.16
C ALA A 224 10.07 7.93 1.49
N THR A 225 11.04 8.17 0.62
CA THR A 225 11.04 9.35 -0.23
C THR A 225 9.96 9.24 -1.31
N ARG A 226 9.58 10.37 -1.91
CA ARG A 226 8.61 10.40 -3.01
C ARG A 226 9.06 9.58 -4.22
N TYR A 227 10.33 9.61 -4.56
CA TYR A 227 10.85 8.82 -5.67
C TYR A 227 10.89 7.33 -5.36
N ASP A 228 11.21 6.94 -4.14
CA ASP A 228 11.18 5.53 -3.76
C ASP A 228 9.75 4.98 -3.68
N THR A 229 8.78 5.78 -3.26
CA THR A 229 7.38 5.39 -3.34
C THR A 229 6.95 5.20 -4.81
N LEU A 230 7.40 6.06 -5.72
CA LEU A 230 7.18 5.87 -7.15
C LEU A 230 7.86 4.60 -7.67
N ARG A 231 9.08 4.27 -7.23
CA ARG A 231 9.77 3.03 -7.61
C ARG A 231 8.98 1.78 -7.25
N ILE A 232 8.27 1.78 -6.14
CA ILE A 232 7.33 0.70 -5.79
C ILE A 232 6.24 0.57 -6.87
N GLY A 233 5.64 1.66 -7.25
CA GLY A 233 4.63 1.68 -8.33
C GLY A 233 5.20 1.19 -9.67
N ILE A 234 6.41 1.62 -10.03
CA ILE A 234 7.11 1.18 -11.25
C ILE A 234 7.38 -0.33 -11.21
N ALA A 235 7.83 -0.87 -10.07
CA ALA A 235 8.06 -2.30 -9.92
C ALA A 235 6.77 -3.10 -10.09
N ILE A 236 5.65 -2.66 -9.51
CA ILE A 236 4.35 -3.30 -9.67
C ILE A 236 3.90 -3.27 -11.14
N LEU A 237 4.07 -2.14 -11.83
CA LEU A 237 3.75 -2.01 -13.25
C LEU A 237 4.60 -2.96 -14.11
N ASN A 238 5.90 -3.02 -13.87
CA ASN A 238 6.81 -3.90 -14.60
C ASN A 238 6.53 -5.37 -14.32
N ASP A 239 6.25 -5.73 -13.08
CA ASP A 239 5.90 -7.10 -12.69
C ASP A 239 4.59 -7.55 -13.35
N TRP A 240 3.57 -6.68 -13.39
CA TRP A 240 2.31 -6.97 -14.09
C TRP A 240 2.56 -7.30 -15.57
N ASN A 241 3.43 -6.57 -16.22
CA ASN A 241 3.76 -6.76 -17.63
C ASN A 241 4.73 -7.92 -17.90
N SER A 242 5.16 -8.63 -16.87
CA SER A 242 6.08 -9.76 -16.98
C SER A 242 5.34 -11.10 -16.91
N ASP A 243 5.90 -12.12 -17.57
CA ASP A 243 5.46 -13.50 -17.42
C ASP A 243 6.26 -14.17 -16.28
N THR A 244 5.98 -13.74 -15.06
CA THR A 244 6.64 -14.21 -13.84
C THR A 244 5.61 -14.57 -12.79
N CYS A 245 6.05 -15.28 -11.74
CA CYS A 245 5.19 -15.61 -10.61
C CYS A 245 4.51 -14.37 -10.03
N ILE A 246 5.26 -13.30 -9.78
CA ILE A 246 4.69 -12.07 -9.22
C ILE A 246 3.74 -11.36 -10.17
N GLY A 247 4.01 -11.38 -11.47
CA GLY A 247 3.09 -10.85 -12.48
C GLY A 247 1.77 -11.62 -12.51
N ASN A 248 1.84 -12.94 -12.47
CA ASN A 248 0.66 -13.80 -12.40
C ASN A 248 -0.11 -13.61 -11.09
N TYR A 249 0.58 -13.47 -9.96
CA TYR A 249 -0.03 -13.14 -8.67
C TYR A 249 -0.85 -11.83 -8.74
N LEU A 250 -0.27 -10.77 -9.29
CA LEU A 250 -0.96 -9.48 -9.40
C LEU A 250 -2.24 -9.57 -10.25
N LYS A 251 -2.18 -10.32 -11.35
CA LYS A 251 -3.35 -10.57 -12.22
C LYS A 251 -4.42 -11.40 -11.52
N ASP A 252 -4.03 -12.44 -10.79
CA ASP A 252 -4.95 -13.26 -10.00
C ASP A 252 -5.62 -12.44 -8.90
N VAL A 253 -4.85 -11.61 -8.19
CA VAL A 253 -5.39 -10.71 -7.17
C VAL A 253 -6.43 -9.76 -7.78
N TYR A 254 -6.10 -9.12 -8.89
CA TYR A 254 -7.02 -8.22 -9.58
C TYR A 254 -8.31 -8.92 -10.02
N ALA A 255 -8.19 -10.13 -10.60
CA ALA A 255 -9.33 -10.93 -11.04
C ALA A 255 -10.25 -11.35 -9.88
N ASN A 256 -9.70 -11.47 -8.67
CA ASN A 256 -10.44 -11.80 -7.45
C ASN A 256 -10.87 -10.57 -6.63
N SER A 257 -11.03 -9.42 -7.28
CA SER A 257 -11.56 -8.22 -6.64
C SER A 257 -12.94 -8.47 -6.04
N ILE A 258 -13.15 -7.96 -4.84
CA ILE A 258 -14.45 -8.04 -4.15
C ILE A 258 -15.10 -6.67 -4.10
N SER A 259 -16.44 -6.65 -4.10
CA SER A 259 -17.21 -5.41 -3.95
C SER A 259 -16.99 -4.80 -2.57
N LYS A 260 -16.82 -3.49 -2.52
CA LYS A 260 -16.83 -2.73 -1.27
C LYS A 260 -18.24 -2.55 -0.68
N GLY A 261 -19.27 -2.99 -1.38
CA GLY A 261 -20.66 -2.79 -0.97
C GLY A 261 -21.01 -1.31 -0.87
N GLN A 262 -21.54 -0.91 0.28
CA GLN A 262 -21.91 0.49 0.55
C GLN A 262 -20.76 1.30 1.21
N TYR A 263 -19.58 0.71 1.37
CA TYR A 263 -18.44 1.44 1.94
C TYR A 263 -18.10 2.64 1.07
N LYS A 264 -18.05 3.79 1.72
CA LYS A 264 -17.53 5.02 1.10
C LYS A 264 -16.15 5.27 1.71
N GLY A 265 -15.14 5.33 0.86
CA GLY A 265 -13.78 5.66 1.28
C GLY A 265 -13.68 7.05 1.89
N PHE A 266 -12.53 7.32 2.50
CA PHE A 266 -12.22 8.66 2.97
C PHE A 266 -11.92 9.58 1.77
N GLY A 267 -12.48 10.79 1.80
CA GLY A 267 -12.24 11.78 0.75
C GLY A 267 -12.88 11.38 -0.58
N ASP A 268 -12.10 11.47 -1.64
CA ASP A 268 -12.56 11.29 -3.02
C ASP A 268 -12.42 9.85 -3.56
N ASP A 269 -12.14 8.88 -2.69
CA ASP A 269 -12.11 7.47 -3.10
C ASP A 269 -13.52 6.99 -3.46
N ILE A 270 -13.75 6.86 -4.76
CA ILE A 270 -15.00 6.37 -5.34
C ILE A 270 -14.87 4.98 -5.97
N SER A 271 -13.76 4.31 -5.77
CA SER A 271 -13.56 2.94 -6.27
C SER A 271 -14.59 1.98 -5.68
N LYS A 272 -15.05 1.03 -6.49
CA LYS A 272 -16.15 0.11 -6.14
C LYS A 272 -15.70 -1.23 -5.62
N SER A 273 -14.44 -1.57 -5.84
CA SER A 273 -13.90 -2.90 -5.50
C SER A 273 -12.55 -2.80 -4.83
N TYR A 274 -12.14 -3.93 -4.23
CA TYR A 274 -10.90 -4.05 -3.45
C TYR A 274 -10.25 -5.41 -3.72
N ALA A 275 -8.96 -5.43 -3.88
CA ALA A 275 -8.21 -6.64 -4.17
C ALA A 275 -6.77 -6.53 -3.67
N GLY A 276 -6.34 -7.44 -2.82
CA GLY A 276 -4.95 -7.45 -2.35
C GLY A 276 -4.50 -6.16 -1.67
N PHE A 277 -5.38 -5.50 -0.95
CA PHE A 277 -5.22 -4.15 -0.40
C PHE A 277 -5.12 -3.03 -1.44
N PHE A 278 -5.40 -3.30 -2.70
CA PHE A 278 -5.54 -2.27 -3.74
C PHE A 278 -7.01 -1.90 -3.93
N HIS A 279 -7.23 -0.63 -4.22
CA HIS A 279 -8.51 -0.15 -4.74
C HIS A 279 -8.60 -0.46 -6.22
N THR A 280 -9.76 -0.90 -6.68
CA THR A 280 -10.01 -1.24 -8.08
C THR A 280 -11.39 -0.77 -8.52
N ASN A 281 -11.64 -0.73 -9.82
CA ASN A 281 -12.94 -0.45 -10.42
C ASN A 281 -13.49 0.93 -10.04
N TRP A 282 -13.03 1.96 -10.74
CA TRP A 282 -13.57 3.32 -10.63
C TRP A 282 -14.65 3.56 -11.69
N PRO A 283 -15.77 4.21 -11.31
CA PRO A 283 -16.77 4.61 -12.28
C PRO A 283 -16.18 5.50 -13.38
N GLY A 284 -16.41 5.12 -14.63
CA GLY A 284 -15.92 5.87 -15.79
C GLY A 284 -14.49 5.55 -16.23
N ILE A 285 -13.75 4.72 -15.50
CA ILE A 285 -12.45 4.20 -15.92
C ILE A 285 -12.63 2.77 -16.40
N ARG A 286 -12.34 2.51 -17.67
CA ARG A 286 -12.46 1.18 -18.30
C ARG A 286 -11.17 0.39 -18.24
N ASP A 287 -10.04 1.07 -18.17
CA ASP A 287 -8.73 0.46 -18.15
C ASP A 287 -8.50 -0.31 -16.85
N THR A 288 -7.56 -1.23 -16.89
CA THR A 288 -7.12 -2.01 -15.73
C THR A 288 -6.28 -1.11 -14.85
N VAL A 289 -6.85 -0.66 -13.74
CA VAL A 289 -6.21 0.25 -12.79
C VAL A 289 -6.23 -0.36 -11.40
N MET A 290 -5.09 -0.34 -10.73
CA MET A 290 -4.97 -0.61 -9.30
C MET A 290 -4.51 0.64 -8.57
N GLY A 291 -5.13 0.94 -7.43
CA GLY A 291 -4.82 2.13 -6.66
C GLY A 291 -4.37 1.82 -5.25
N MET A 292 -3.35 2.54 -4.82
CA MET A 292 -2.87 2.58 -3.45
C MET A 292 -3.32 3.91 -2.85
N GLY A 293 -4.06 3.89 -1.75
CA GLY A 293 -4.62 5.10 -1.15
C GLY A 293 -4.19 5.30 0.31
N GLY A 294 -3.99 6.53 0.70
CA GLY A 294 -3.66 6.94 2.06
C GLY A 294 -4.47 8.13 2.53
N TYR A 295 -4.73 8.17 3.84
CA TYR A 295 -5.43 9.29 4.47
C TYR A 295 -4.75 10.62 4.14
N GLY A 296 -5.56 11.64 3.91
CA GLY A 296 -5.06 12.98 3.59
C GLY A 296 -4.87 13.24 2.08
N GLY A 297 -5.44 12.39 1.21
CA GLY A 297 -5.36 12.57 -0.24
C GLY A 297 -4.11 11.98 -0.88
N ILE A 298 -3.41 11.08 -0.19
CA ILE A 298 -2.29 10.34 -0.76
C ILE A 298 -2.84 9.28 -1.72
N ALA A 299 -2.35 9.24 -2.94
CA ALA A 299 -2.77 8.27 -3.94
C ALA A 299 -1.64 7.90 -4.90
N LEU A 300 -1.51 6.61 -5.18
CA LEU A 300 -0.69 6.11 -6.27
C LEU A 300 -1.55 5.16 -7.09
N LEU A 301 -1.93 5.57 -8.29
CA LEU A 301 -2.72 4.76 -9.22
C LEU A 301 -1.82 4.27 -10.36
N ILE A 302 -2.02 3.02 -10.74
CA ILE A 302 -1.28 2.37 -11.83
C ILE A 302 -2.29 1.94 -12.88
N ASN A 303 -2.17 2.48 -14.09
CA ASN A 303 -2.89 2.05 -15.27
C ASN A 303 -2.00 1.10 -16.07
N PHE A 304 -2.35 -0.18 -16.07
CA PHE A 304 -1.56 -1.22 -16.72
C PHE A 304 -1.72 -1.23 -18.24
N ASP A 305 -2.85 -0.76 -18.75
CA ASP A 305 -3.12 -0.72 -20.19
C ASP A 305 -2.35 0.43 -20.87
N ASP A 306 -2.18 1.54 -20.16
CA ASP A 306 -1.50 2.75 -20.65
C ASP A 306 -0.05 2.89 -20.14
N ASN A 307 0.47 1.95 -19.38
CA ASN A 307 1.78 2.05 -18.71
C ASN A 307 1.98 3.39 -17.98
N ARG A 308 0.97 3.83 -17.25
CA ARG A 308 0.94 5.14 -16.58
C ARG A 308 0.77 4.99 -15.08
N ILE A 309 1.51 5.80 -14.33
CA ILE A 309 1.36 5.95 -12.88
C ILE A 309 1.13 7.42 -12.56
N VAL A 310 0.15 7.68 -11.69
CA VAL A 310 -0.03 8.99 -11.07
C VAL A 310 0.18 8.82 -9.56
N TYR A 311 1.13 9.56 -9.00
CA TYR A 311 1.39 9.58 -7.56
C TYR A 311 1.27 10.99 -7.00
N THR A 312 0.36 11.15 -6.05
CA THR A 312 0.17 12.38 -5.29
C THR A 312 0.47 12.16 -3.82
N HIS A 313 1.17 13.12 -3.21
CA HIS A 313 1.24 13.23 -1.77
C HIS A 313 0.65 14.57 -1.33
N ALA A 314 -0.22 14.54 -0.33
CA ALA A 314 -0.91 15.71 0.18
C ALA A 314 -0.99 15.65 1.70
N VAL A 315 -1.12 16.80 2.35
CA VAL A 315 -1.34 16.89 3.81
C VAL A 315 -2.82 16.85 4.17
N HIS A 316 -3.70 17.03 3.21
CA HIS A 316 -5.14 16.94 3.33
C HIS A 316 -5.77 16.70 1.95
N SER A 317 -7.01 16.22 1.91
CA SER A 317 -7.75 15.97 0.64
C SER A 317 -8.18 17.26 -0.10
N ASN A 318 -7.86 18.44 0.40
CA ASN A 318 -8.26 19.71 -0.22
C ASN A 318 -7.41 20.03 -1.47
N TYR A 319 -7.59 19.24 -2.51
CA TYR A 319 -7.11 19.50 -3.86
C TYR A 319 -8.02 18.80 -4.88
N ASN A 320 -7.91 19.13 -6.14
CA ASN A 320 -8.79 18.58 -7.18
C ASN A 320 -8.39 17.13 -7.57
N TYR A 321 -8.70 16.18 -6.70
CA TYR A 321 -8.42 14.75 -6.90
C TYR A 321 -9.00 14.22 -8.21
N LYS A 322 -10.24 14.59 -8.53
CA LYS A 322 -10.91 14.13 -9.76
C LYS A 322 -10.14 14.52 -11.01
N SER A 323 -9.63 15.74 -11.07
CA SER A 323 -8.90 16.25 -12.24
C SER A 323 -7.44 15.78 -12.27
N LEU A 324 -6.77 15.75 -11.11
CA LEU A 324 -5.33 15.49 -11.04
C LEU A 324 -4.97 14.00 -10.91
N VAL A 325 -5.90 13.18 -10.43
CA VAL A 325 -5.67 11.75 -10.24
C VAL A 325 -6.56 10.93 -11.16
N LEU A 326 -7.88 10.99 -11.00
CA LEU A 326 -8.79 10.10 -11.74
C LEU A 326 -8.81 10.37 -13.24
N LYS A 327 -8.89 11.63 -13.66
CA LYS A 327 -8.82 11.95 -15.10
C LYS A 327 -7.40 11.86 -15.65
N ALA A 328 -6.39 12.02 -14.82
CA ALA A 328 -5.01 11.96 -15.25
C ALA A 328 -4.52 10.52 -15.46
N ILE A 329 -5.07 9.55 -14.73
CA ILE A 329 -4.70 8.14 -14.91
C ILE A 329 -5.28 7.52 -16.19
N ASP A 330 -6.35 8.10 -16.72
CA ASP A 330 -7.05 7.62 -17.92
C ASP A 330 -6.61 8.44 -19.14
N LYS A 331 -5.64 7.92 -19.89
CA LYS A 331 -5.06 8.60 -21.03
C LYS A 331 -6.05 8.67 -22.18
N GLY A 332 -6.41 9.87 -22.58
CA GLY A 332 -7.19 10.11 -23.80
C GLY A 332 -8.72 10.12 -23.61
N LYS A 333 -9.21 10.32 -22.41
CA LYS A 333 -10.65 10.49 -22.16
C LYS A 333 -11.02 11.81 -21.52
#